data_af1fe3b4f80e093587f0223cb728b4d9
#
_entry.id   af1fe3b4f80e093587f0223cb728b4d9
#
_cell.length_a   1.000
_cell.length_b   1.000
_cell.length_c   1.000
_cell.angle_alpha   90.00
_cell.angle_beta   90.00
_cell.angle_gamma   90.00
#
_symmetry.space_group_name_H-M   'P 1'
#
loop_
_entity.id
_entity.type
_entity.pdbx_description
1 polymer ?
#
loop_
_entity_poly.entity_id
_entity_poly.type
_entity_poly.pdbx_seq_one_letter_code
_entity_poly.pdbx_strand_id
1 'polypeptide(L)'
;MFKGLAIDSLPWEWKKYPVIHIALNQGDYSNDGTDALSARLHEALLIAARNIGVPLRNEVLSERFSALISDAHLQFGEKVAVIIDEYDKPLLDTIDNKPFHNAIRSALKGFYGVLKSSDEHIKFAFLTGVTKFSKVSIFSDLNNLTDISLDPRYADLCGITQEELETNFKEEIDGIAGGDGDTYLAKLKSFYNGYRFSEKLLTVYNPFGLLHHFDKGGKFIPYWFASGTPTFLIKLIEQQKIDAGNLEKMELSADAFDDYRGDTLRAIPVLYQSGYLTIADYDPESMLYTLDYPNDEVRIGFAKALSAAYSGVEFERQGALVNKMHKMLAAGETDNFVEALKPFYNGIPFDILSRVENCYQLIFYVIVRMLGIYSRVEVHTAVGSVDAVIESGEYVYVIEFKLNDTAEAALAQIDSKDYALSYDGNGKKIVKLGIEFDKEKRNIGRWVIG
;
A
#
# COMPACT_ATOMS: atom_id res chain seq x y z
N MET A 1 -28.37 -11.69 10.01
CA MET A 1 -27.08 -11.04 9.73
C MET A 1 -27.14 -9.53 10.03
N PHE A 2 -28.14 -8.78 9.53
CA PHE A 2 -28.19 -7.31 9.64
C PHE A 2 -28.91 -6.75 10.85
N LYS A 3 -29.45 -7.60 11.74
CA LYS A 3 -30.17 -7.18 12.95
C LYS A 3 -29.25 -6.38 13.87
N GLY A 4 -29.70 -5.17 14.25
CA GLY A 4 -28.95 -4.24 15.09
C GLY A 4 -27.94 -3.35 14.35
N LEU A 5 -27.75 -3.54 13.03
CA LEU A 5 -26.95 -2.64 12.20
C LEU A 5 -27.80 -1.44 11.71
N ALA A 6 -27.14 -0.36 11.30
CA ALA A 6 -27.81 0.85 10.81
C ALA A 6 -28.87 0.57 9.74
N ILE A 7 -28.60 -0.36 8.81
CA ILE A 7 -29.54 -0.76 7.76
C ILE A 7 -30.85 -1.38 8.29
N ASP A 8 -30.82 -1.98 9.48
CA ASP A 8 -32.01 -2.59 10.10
C ASP A 8 -33.06 -1.53 10.48
N SER A 9 -32.62 -0.31 10.76
CA SER A 9 -33.45 0.84 11.11
C SER A 9 -33.91 1.69 9.91
N LEU A 10 -33.33 1.46 8.74
CA LEU A 10 -33.68 2.19 7.51
C LEU A 10 -34.94 1.62 6.86
N PRO A 11 -35.76 2.43 6.15
CA PRO A 11 -36.93 1.97 5.40
C PRO A 11 -36.45 1.20 4.13
N TRP A 12 -35.88 0.03 4.36
CA TRP A 12 -35.34 -0.83 3.32
C TRP A 12 -36.27 -1.99 3.03
N GLU A 13 -36.63 -2.17 1.74
CA GLU A 13 -37.32 -3.37 1.29
C GLU A 13 -36.33 -4.55 1.22
N TRP A 14 -36.48 -5.52 2.12
CA TRP A 14 -35.71 -6.78 2.12
C TRP A 14 -36.13 -7.71 0.98
N LYS A 15 -36.04 -7.19 -0.24
CA LYS A 15 -36.37 -7.92 -1.46
C LYS A 15 -35.17 -8.76 -1.90
N LYS A 16 -35.44 -9.98 -2.37
CA LYS A 16 -34.41 -10.85 -2.93
C LYS A 16 -34.27 -10.58 -4.42
N TYR A 17 -33.04 -10.42 -4.86
CA TYR A 17 -32.66 -10.28 -6.26
C TYR A 17 -31.80 -11.47 -6.69
N PRO A 18 -31.84 -11.92 -7.96
CA PRO A 18 -30.83 -12.84 -8.48
C PRO A 18 -29.48 -12.15 -8.52
N VAL A 19 -28.45 -12.82 -8.00
CA VAL A 19 -27.09 -12.29 -7.92
C VAL A 19 -26.14 -13.14 -8.75
N ILE A 20 -25.49 -12.52 -9.73
CA ILE A 20 -24.38 -13.11 -10.47
C ILE A 20 -23.09 -12.58 -9.87
N HIS A 21 -22.32 -13.46 -9.20
CA HIS A 21 -21.04 -13.14 -8.60
C HIS A 21 -19.92 -13.82 -9.38
N ILE A 22 -18.97 -13.03 -9.85
CA ILE A 22 -17.80 -13.48 -10.62
C ILE A 22 -16.56 -13.01 -9.86
N ALA A 23 -15.71 -13.95 -9.39
CA ALA A 23 -14.44 -13.66 -8.74
C ALA A 23 -13.28 -14.15 -9.61
N LEU A 24 -12.34 -13.26 -9.93
CA LEU A 24 -11.20 -13.56 -10.80
C LEU A 24 -9.89 -13.79 -10.03
N ASN A 25 -9.96 -13.94 -8.71
CA ASN A 25 -8.81 -14.19 -7.83
C ASN A 25 -8.19 -15.60 -7.97
N GLN A 26 -8.84 -16.50 -8.68
CA GLN A 26 -8.39 -17.89 -8.89
C GLN A 26 -8.07 -18.10 -10.36
N GLY A 27 -6.81 -18.19 -10.71
CA GLY A 27 -6.34 -18.48 -12.07
C GLY A 27 -4.84 -18.24 -12.18
N ASP A 28 -4.14 -19.05 -12.97
CA ASP A 28 -2.76 -18.83 -13.37
C ASP A 28 -2.72 -18.14 -14.74
N TYR A 29 -2.97 -16.84 -14.73
CA TYR A 29 -3.02 -16.07 -15.97
C TYR A 29 -1.65 -15.82 -16.58
N SER A 30 -0.58 -15.93 -15.79
CA SER A 30 0.79 -15.69 -16.24
C SER A 30 1.30 -16.76 -17.18
N ASN A 31 0.87 -18.02 -17.00
CA ASN A 31 1.32 -19.15 -17.82
C ASN A 31 0.39 -19.46 -18.98
N ASP A 32 -0.93 -19.45 -18.74
CA ASP A 32 -1.94 -19.93 -19.71
C ASP A 32 -2.73 -18.79 -20.38
N GLY A 33 -2.51 -17.55 -19.97
CA GLY A 33 -3.05 -16.36 -20.66
C GLY A 33 -4.57 -16.37 -20.83
N THR A 34 -5.04 -16.27 -22.09
CA THR A 34 -6.48 -16.22 -22.42
C THR A 34 -7.21 -17.53 -22.18
N ASP A 35 -6.54 -18.67 -22.20
CA ASP A 35 -7.17 -19.96 -21.98
C ASP A 35 -7.54 -20.13 -20.50
N ALA A 36 -6.64 -19.73 -19.59
CA ALA A 36 -6.95 -19.67 -18.16
C ALA A 36 -8.10 -18.70 -17.86
N LEU A 37 -8.09 -17.50 -18.48
CA LEU A 37 -9.17 -16.54 -18.33
C LEU A 37 -10.51 -17.11 -18.81
N SER A 38 -10.53 -17.71 -20.00
CA SER A 38 -11.73 -18.31 -20.58
C SER A 38 -12.28 -19.42 -19.68
N ALA A 39 -11.43 -20.35 -19.24
CA ALA A 39 -11.81 -21.42 -18.33
C ALA A 39 -12.40 -20.88 -17.01
N ARG A 40 -11.75 -19.88 -16.42
CA ARG A 40 -12.21 -19.26 -15.17
C ARG A 40 -13.56 -18.55 -15.32
N LEU A 41 -13.75 -17.79 -16.39
CA LEU A 41 -15.02 -17.12 -16.66
C LEU A 41 -16.15 -18.12 -16.92
N HIS A 42 -15.89 -19.18 -17.67
CA HIS A 42 -16.86 -20.26 -17.86
C HIS A 42 -17.27 -20.92 -16.55
N GLU A 43 -16.31 -21.23 -15.68
CA GLU A 43 -16.57 -21.82 -14.36
C GLU A 43 -17.37 -20.87 -13.46
N ALA A 44 -16.97 -19.59 -13.41
CA ALA A 44 -17.68 -18.58 -12.61
C ALA A 44 -19.14 -18.42 -13.03
N LEU A 45 -19.40 -18.36 -14.35
CA LEU A 45 -20.78 -18.32 -14.88
C LEU A 45 -21.56 -19.60 -14.56
N LEU A 46 -20.92 -20.78 -14.62
CA LEU A 46 -21.55 -22.05 -14.26
C LEU A 46 -21.93 -22.10 -12.79
N ILE A 47 -21.05 -21.66 -11.90
CA ILE A 47 -21.33 -21.55 -10.45
C ILE A 47 -22.48 -20.58 -10.20
N ALA A 48 -22.44 -19.39 -10.80
CA ALA A 48 -23.51 -18.40 -10.67
C ALA A 48 -24.85 -18.95 -11.14
N ALA A 49 -24.89 -19.59 -12.31
CA ALA A 49 -26.07 -20.20 -12.87
C ALA A 49 -26.68 -21.28 -11.95
N ARG A 50 -25.84 -22.15 -11.39
CA ARG A 50 -26.25 -23.16 -10.39
C ARG A 50 -26.83 -22.53 -9.13
N ASN A 51 -26.20 -21.48 -8.61
CA ASN A 51 -26.62 -20.81 -7.38
C ASN A 51 -27.99 -20.16 -7.50
N ILE A 52 -28.30 -19.61 -8.68
CA ILE A 52 -29.62 -19.00 -8.97
C ILE A 52 -30.61 -19.95 -9.59
N GLY A 53 -30.23 -21.17 -9.94
CA GLY A 53 -31.13 -22.17 -10.55
C GLY A 53 -31.56 -21.84 -11.99
N VAL A 54 -30.70 -21.16 -12.75
CA VAL A 54 -30.92 -20.81 -14.16
C VAL A 54 -30.04 -21.69 -15.06
N PRO A 55 -30.55 -22.31 -16.13
CA PRO A 55 -29.73 -23.11 -17.03
C PRO A 55 -28.75 -22.21 -17.80
N LEU A 56 -27.51 -22.64 -17.90
CA LEU A 56 -26.49 -21.94 -18.65
C LEU A 56 -26.57 -22.34 -20.13
N ARG A 57 -26.75 -21.37 -21.01
CA ARG A 57 -26.85 -21.57 -22.47
C ARG A 57 -25.66 -20.92 -23.17
N ASN A 58 -25.49 -21.26 -24.46
CA ASN A 58 -24.44 -20.78 -25.35
C ASN A 58 -23.02 -21.24 -24.96
N GLU A 59 -22.10 -21.17 -25.91
CA GLU A 59 -20.69 -21.54 -25.69
C GLU A 59 -19.77 -20.31 -25.65
N VAL A 60 -20.13 -19.26 -26.41
CA VAL A 60 -19.39 -18.02 -26.43
C VAL A 60 -19.60 -17.27 -25.12
N LEU A 61 -18.51 -16.89 -24.44
CA LEU A 61 -18.54 -16.29 -23.09
C LEU A 61 -19.44 -15.06 -22.95
N SER A 62 -19.36 -14.12 -23.89
CA SER A 62 -20.20 -12.91 -23.87
C SER A 62 -21.68 -13.20 -24.06
N GLU A 63 -22.02 -14.13 -24.98
CA GLU A 63 -23.38 -14.58 -25.19
C GLU A 63 -23.92 -15.36 -24.00
N ARG A 64 -23.08 -16.21 -23.41
CA ARG A 64 -23.39 -17.00 -22.21
C ARG A 64 -23.72 -16.09 -21.03
N PHE A 65 -22.91 -15.03 -20.81
CA PHE A 65 -23.12 -14.06 -19.76
C PHE A 65 -24.40 -13.23 -19.98
N SER A 66 -24.61 -12.75 -21.21
CA SER A 66 -25.81 -12.01 -21.56
C SER A 66 -27.09 -12.88 -21.40
N ALA A 67 -27.05 -14.14 -21.85
CA ALA A 67 -28.15 -15.07 -21.68
C ALA A 67 -28.44 -15.34 -20.19
N LEU A 68 -27.42 -15.56 -19.37
CA LEU A 68 -27.61 -15.76 -17.93
C LEU A 68 -28.30 -14.57 -17.25
N ILE A 69 -27.90 -13.34 -17.59
CA ILE A 69 -28.52 -12.12 -17.07
C ILE A 69 -29.99 -12.03 -17.46
N SER A 70 -30.29 -12.19 -18.76
CA SER A 70 -31.65 -12.08 -19.26
C SER A 70 -32.59 -13.21 -18.76
N ASP A 71 -32.09 -14.45 -18.71
CA ASP A 71 -32.84 -15.61 -18.23
C ASP A 71 -33.13 -15.50 -16.72
N ALA A 72 -32.16 -15.04 -15.94
CA ALA A 72 -32.36 -14.77 -14.51
C ALA A 72 -33.43 -13.68 -14.29
N HIS A 73 -33.38 -12.58 -15.04
CA HIS A 73 -34.41 -11.53 -14.98
C HIS A 73 -35.79 -12.09 -15.30
N LEU A 74 -35.92 -12.85 -16.40
CA LEU A 74 -37.19 -13.42 -16.81
C LEU A 74 -37.74 -14.45 -15.82
N GLN A 75 -36.87 -15.29 -15.25
CA GLN A 75 -37.27 -16.34 -14.31
C GLN A 75 -37.75 -15.76 -12.98
N PHE A 76 -37.05 -14.74 -12.45
CA PHE A 76 -37.38 -14.17 -11.14
C PHE A 76 -38.33 -12.98 -11.20
N GLY A 77 -38.58 -12.41 -12.37
CA GLY A 77 -39.35 -11.17 -12.54
C GLY A 77 -38.66 -9.93 -11.93
N GLU A 78 -37.38 -10.07 -11.57
CA GLU A 78 -36.57 -9.04 -10.94
C GLU A 78 -35.25 -8.88 -11.66
N LYS A 79 -34.81 -7.62 -11.82
CA LYS A 79 -33.51 -7.31 -12.42
C LYS A 79 -32.35 -7.89 -11.61
N VAL A 80 -31.28 -8.24 -12.29
CA VAL A 80 -30.11 -8.95 -11.75
C VAL A 80 -29.14 -7.99 -11.08
N ALA A 81 -28.57 -8.38 -9.95
CA ALA A 81 -27.36 -7.75 -9.39
C ALA A 81 -26.12 -8.50 -9.91
N VAL A 82 -25.17 -7.77 -10.49
CA VAL A 82 -23.89 -8.32 -10.98
C VAL A 82 -22.77 -7.80 -10.12
N ILE A 83 -21.99 -8.71 -9.54
CA ILE A 83 -20.82 -8.39 -8.71
C ILE A 83 -19.60 -9.04 -9.35
N ILE A 84 -18.58 -8.25 -9.67
CA ILE A 84 -17.32 -8.73 -10.24
C ILE A 84 -16.19 -8.33 -9.31
N ASP A 85 -15.54 -9.33 -8.74
CA ASP A 85 -14.46 -9.15 -7.78
C ASP A 85 -13.11 -9.43 -8.42
N GLU A 86 -12.10 -8.60 -8.08
CA GLU A 86 -10.75 -8.63 -8.65
C GLU A 86 -10.72 -8.60 -10.19
N TYR A 87 -11.51 -7.70 -10.78
CA TYR A 87 -11.69 -7.59 -12.24
C TYR A 87 -10.36 -7.39 -13.01
N ASP A 88 -9.35 -6.86 -12.35
CA ASP A 88 -8.04 -6.51 -12.90
C ASP A 88 -6.95 -7.58 -12.70
N LYS A 89 -7.20 -8.59 -11.87
CA LYS A 89 -6.23 -9.65 -11.54
C LYS A 89 -5.61 -10.31 -12.79
N PRO A 90 -6.36 -10.68 -13.85
CA PRO A 90 -5.76 -11.26 -15.05
C PRO A 90 -4.80 -10.32 -15.77
N LEU A 91 -5.03 -9.01 -15.69
CA LEU A 91 -4.16 -8.00 -16.29
C LEU A 91 -2.90 -7.79 -15.47
N LEU A 92 -3.02 -7.75 -14.13
CA LEU A 92 -1.87 -7.62 -13.23
C LEU A 92 -0.92 -8.80 -13.36
N ASP A 93 -1.44 -10.02 -13.42
CA ASP A 93 -0.62 -11.23 -13.53
C ASP A 93 0.14 -11.35 -14.87
N THR A 94 -0.34 -10.67 -15.90
CA THR A 94 0.27 -10.73 -17.25
C THR A 94 1.03 -9.48 -17.66
N ILE A 95 1.28 -8.58 -16.71
CA ILE A 95 1.88 -7.27 -16.99
C ILE A 95 3.26 -7.35 -17.63
N ASP A 96 4.05 -8.34 -17.25
CA ASP A 96 5.40 -8.58 -17.80
C ASP A 96 5.37 -9.31 -19.15
N ASN A 97 4.19 -9.78 -19.60
CA ASN A 97 4.00 -10.50 -20.86
C ASN A 97 3.05 -9.73 -21.77
N LYS A 98 3.57 -8.78 -22.54
CA LYS A 98 2.76 -7.90 -23.41
C LYS A 98 1.80 -8.64 -24.36
N PRO A 99 2.16 -9.75 -25.05
CA PRO A 99 1.24 -10.49 -25.88
C PRO A 99 0.04 -11.02 -25.09
N PHE A 100 0.25 -11.66 -23.94
CA PHE A 100 -0.82 -12.17 -23.08
C PHE A 100 -1.65 -11.02 -22.51
N HIS A 101 -1.01 -9.98 -22.02
CA HIS A 101 -1.68 -8.80 -21.49
C HIS A 101 -2.65 -8.18 -22.50
N ASN A 102 -2.24 -8.00 -23.74
CA ASN A 102 -3.09 -7.44 -24.80
C ASN A 102 -4.26 -8.36 -25.18
N ALA A 103 -4.01 -9.68 -25.23
CA ALA A 103 -5.05 -10.66 -25.54
C ALA A 103 -6.10 -10.73 -24.42
N ILE A 104 -5.66 -10.78 -23.15
CA ILE A 104 -6.53 -10.73 -21.97
C ILE A 104 -7.35 -9.43 -21.92
N ARG A 105 -6.72 -8.28 -22.17
CA ARG A 105 -7.40 -6.99 -22.24
C ARG A 105 -8.53 -6.99 -23.24
N SER A 106 -8.28 -7.54 -24.43
CA SER A 106 -9.30 -7.64 -25.48
C SER A 106 -10.44 -8.58 -25.10
N ALA A 107 -10.14 -9.71 -24.48
CA ALA A 107 -11.13 -10.67 -24.00
C ALA A 107 -12.01 -10.08 -22.89
N LEU A 108 -11.41 -9.42 -21.88
CA LEU A 108 -12.12 -8.75 -20.80
C LEU A 108 -13.00 -7.60 -21.30
N LYS A 109 -12.52 -6.81 -22.28
CA LYS A 109 -13.31 -5.75 -22.90
C LYS A 109 -14.59 -6.30 -23.53
N GLY A 110 -14.49 -7.40 -24.28
CA GLY A 110 -15.64 -8.06 -24.86
C GLY A 110 -16.61 -8.64 -23.82
N PHE A 111 -16.07 -9.22 -22.76
CA PHE A 111 -16.86 -9.80 -21.67
C PHE A 111 -17.61 -8.73 -20.86
N TYR A 112 -16.93 -7.66 -20.43
CA TYR A 112 -17.56 -6.59 -19.66
C TYR A 112 -18.51 -5.73 -20.51
N GLY A 113 -18.32 -5.67 -21.82
CA GLY A 113 -19.24 -5.00 -22.74
C GLY A 113 -20.68 -5.47 -22.61
N VAL A 114 -20.89 -6.71 -22.13
CA VAL A 114 -22.24 -7.30 -21.86
C VAL A 114 -22.98 -6.49 -20.79
N LEU A 115 -22.31 -5.89 -19.82
CA LEU A 115 -22.97 -5.06 -18.79
C LEU A 115 -23.73 -3.88 -19.40
N LYS A 116 -23.23 -3.31 -20.50
CA LYS A 116 -23.91 -2.25 -21.20
C LYS A 116 -25.03 -2.77 -22.08
N SER A 117 -24.80 -3.84 -22.85
CA SER A 117 -25.79 -4.39 -23.75
C SER A 117 -26.96 -5.04 -23.01
N SER A 118 -26.80 -5.43 -21.75
CA SER A 118 -27.81 -6.04 -20.88
C SER A 118 -28.35 -5.08 -19.79
N ASP A 119 -28.15 -3.79 -19.92
CA ASP A 119 -28.50 -2.77 -18.91
C ASP A 119 -30.00 -2.81 -18.51
N GLU A 120 -30.89 -3.09 -19.45
CA GLU A 120 -32.33 -3.26 -19.18
C GLU A 120 -32.63 -4.38 -18.18
N HIS A 121 -31.79 -5.40 -18.09
CA HIS A 121 -31.95 -6.57 -17.22
C HIS A 121 -31.16 -6.41 -15.88
N ILE A 122 -30.27 -5.40 -15.75
CA ILE A 122 -29.40 -5.20 -14.60
C ILE A 122 -30.01 -4.17 -13.65
N LYS A 123 -30.14 -4.53 -12.37
CA LYS A 123 -30.52 -3.63 -11.27
C LYS A 123 -29.33 -2.83 -10.77
N PHE A 124 -28.18 -3.50 -10.66
CA PHE A 124 -26.97 -2.98 -10.08
C PHE A 124 -25.75 -3.79 -10.58
N ALA A 125 -24.71 -3.11 -10.95
CA ALA A 125 -23.41 -3.72 -11.25
C ALA A 125 -22.34 -3.09 -10.37
N PHE A 126 -21.52 -3.94 -9.71
CA PHE A 126 -20.43 -3.51 -8.85
C PHE A 126 -19.16 -4.25 -9.21
N LEU A 127 -18.12 -3.50 -9.53
CA LEU A 127 -16.82 -4.03 -9.92
C LEU A 127 -15.77 -3.57 -8.92
N THR A 128 -14.97 -4.51 -8.39
CA THR A 128 -13.86 -4.25 -7.50
C THR A 128 -12.56 -4.78 -8.07
N GLY A 129 -11.45 -4.13 -7.73
CA GLY A 129 -10.10 -4.52 -8.13
C GLY A 129 -9.05 -3.80 -7.31
N VAL A 130 -7.81 -4.23 -7.45
CA VAL A 130 -6.64 -3.60 -6.79
C VAL A 130 -6.26 -2.32 -7.51
N THR A 131 -6.32 -2.31 -8.85
CA THR A 131 -5.89 -1.17 -9.66
C THR A 131 -7.03 -0.67 -10.54
N LYS A 132 -7.02 0.64 -10.81
CA LYS A 132 -7.97 1.27 -11.70
C LYS A 132 -7.44 1.25 -13.12
N PHE A 133 -7.84 0.27 -13.90
CA PHE A 133 -7.62 0.32 -15.34
C PHE A 133 -8.52 1.38 -15.95
N SER A 134 -7.94 2.44 -16.51
CA SER A 134 -8.66 3.60 -17.01
C SER A 134 -9.74 3.25 -18.06
N LYS A 135 -10.72 4.12 -18.20
CA LYS A 135 -11.82 4.03 -19.21
C LYS A 135 -11.33 3.73 -20.63
N VAL A 136 -10.06 4.02 -20.95
CA VAL A 136 -9.48 3.85 -22.28
C VAL A 136 -9.12 2.40 -22.59
N SER A 137 -8.98 1.52 -21.59
CA SER A 137 -8.50 0.15 -21.84
C SER A 137 -9.60 -0.91 -21.88
N ILE A 138 -10.30 -1.15 -20.77
CA ILE A 138 -11.32 -2.22 -20.65
C ILE A 138 -12.73 -1.65 -20.66
N PHE A 139 -12.89 -0.47 -20.08
CA PHE A 139 -14.19 0.17 -19.87
C PHE A 139 -14.49 1.31 -20.87
N SER A 140 -13.72 1.44 -21.95
CA SER A 140 -13.90 2.51 -22.94
C SER A 140 -15.31 2.56 -23.53
N ASP A 141 -15.96 1.41 -23.61
CA ASP A 141 -17.30 1.28 -24.19
C ASP A 141 -18.41 1.31 -23.13
N LEU A 142 -18.03 1.33 -21.82
CA LEU A 142 -18.95 1.35 -20.69
C LEU A 142 -19.08 2.80 -20.16
N ASN A 143 -20.11 3.49 -20.63
CA ASN A 143 -20.43 4.86 -20.15
C ASN A 143 -21.49 4.87 -19.01
N ASN A 144 -21.98 3.70 -18.61
CA ASN A 144 -22.96 3.51 -17.55
C ASN A 144 -22.34 3.19 -16.17
N LEU A 145 -21.01 3.07 -16.08
CA LEU A 145 -20.32 2.89 -14.82
C LEU A 145 -19.95 4.26 -14.19
N THR A 146 -20.18 4.38 -12.89
CA THR A 146 -19.75 5.51 -12.08
C THR A 146 -18.54 5.08 -11.25
N ASP A 147 -17.44 5.83 -11.38
CA ASP A 147 -16.27 5.65 -10.54
C ASP A 147 -16.50 6.30 -9.18
N ILE A 148 -16.41 5.51 -8.12
CA ILE A 148 -16.62 5.96 -6.74
C ILE A 148 -15.33 5.98 -5.91
N SER A 149 -14.17 5.70 -6.51
CA SER A 149 -12.89 5.51 -5.81
C SER A 149 -12.44 6.75 -5.02
N LEU A 150 -12.73 7.95 -5.53
CA LEU A 150 -12.42 9.24 -4.86
C LEU A 150 -13.70 10.01 -4.45
N ASP A 151 -14.87 9.41 -4.57
CA ASP A 151 -16.12 10.07 -4.25
C ASP A 151 -16.28 10.21 -2.72
N PRO A 152 -16.40 11.44 -2.20
CA PRO A 152 -16.50 11.70 -0.76
C PRO A 152 -17.69 11.03 -0.06
N ARG A 153 -18.70 10.59 -0.81
CA ARG A 153 -19.87 9.87 -0.28
C ARG A 153 -19.56 8.44 0.14
N TYR A 154 -18.47 7.87 -0.38
CA TYR A 154 -18.06 6.47 -0.18
C TYR A 154 -16.69 6.36 0.50
N ALA A 155 -16.19 7.44 1.11
CA ALA A 155 -14.85 7.51 1.66
C ALA A 155 -14.57 6.52 2.81
N ASP A 156 -15.62 6.06 3.50
CA ASP A 156 -15.59 5.09 4.60
C ASP A 156 -16.11 3.69 4.23
N LEU A 157 -16.46 3.47 2.95
CA LEU A 157 -17.10 2.23 2.50
C LEU A 157 -16.31 0.96 2.82
N CYS A 158 -14.99 1.01 2.71
CA CYS A 158 -14.10 -0.17 2.81
C CYS A 158 -13.22 -0.18 4.07
N GLY A 159 -13.45 0.72 5.03
CA GLY A 159 -12.64 0.83 6.24
C GLY A 159 -13.48 0.85 7.51
N ILE A 160 -12.80 0.90 8.65
CA ILE A 160 -13.42 1.09 9.96
C ILE A 160 -13.07 2.50 10.42
N THR A 161 -14.09 3.32 10.73
CA THR A 161 -13.88 4.67 11.24
C THR A 161 -13.45 4.65 12.72
N GLN A 162 -12.93 5.78 13.22
CA GLN A 162 -12.58 5.90 14.64
C GLN A 162 -13.83 5.69 15.55
N GLU A 163 -14.95 6.24 15.14
CA GLU A 163 -16.21 6.11 15.90
C GLU A 163 -16.71 4.64 15.94
N GLU A 164 -16.64 3.95 14.80
CA GLU A 164 -17.00 2.53 14.75
C GLU A 164 -16.04 1.65 15.56
N LEU A 165 -14.75 1.97 15.57
CA LEU A 165 -13.77 1.30 16.40
C LEU A 165 -14.12 1.44 17.89
N GLU A 166 -14.31 2.66 18.37
CA GLU A 166 -14.57 2.93 19.78
C GLU A 166 -15.94 2.39 20.24
N THR A 167 -16.90 2.32 19.32
CA THR A 167 -18.24 1.81 19.61
C THR A 167 -18.32 0.29 19.61
N ASN A 168 -17.75 -0.34 18.58
CA ASN A 168 -17.95 -1.76 18.32
C ASN A 168 -16.86 -2.67 18.90
N PHE A 169 -15.66 -2.12 19.22
CA PHE A 169 -14.51 -2.88 19.72
C PHE A 169 -14.10 -2.45 21.13
N LYS A 170 -15.01 -1.87 21.88
CA LYS A 170 -14.72 -1.36 23.22
C LYS A 170 -14.23 -2.46 24.17
N GLU A 171 -14.81 -3.65 24.12
CA GLU A 171 -14.43 -4.77 24.98
C GLU A 171 -13.00 -5.25 24.69
N GLU A 172 -12.62 -5.35 23.42
CA GLU A 172 -11.27 -5.70 22.97
C GLU A 172 -10.24 -4.64 23.40
N ILE A 173 -10.59 -3.37 23.22
CA ILE A 173 -9.75 -2.24 23.64
C ILE A 173 -9.51 -2.27 25.14
N ASP A 174 -10.57 -2.35 25.95
CA ASP A 174 -10.49 -2.37 27.41
C ASP A 174 -9.70 -3.59 27.91
N GLY A 175 -9.87 -4.74 27.25
CA GLY A 175 -9.17 -5.98 27.59
C GLY A 175 -7.65 -5.97 27.32
N ILE A 176 -7.20 -5.20 26.32
CA ILE A 176 -5.80 -5.15 25.94
C ILE A 176 -5.07 -3.94 26.55
N ALA A 177 -5.75 -2.79 26.65
CA ALA A 177 -5.14 -1.51 27.07
C ALA A 177 -4.64 -1.48 28.52
N GLY A 178 -5.13 -2.38 29.38
CA GLY A 178 -4.62 -2.50 30.77
C GLY A 178 -4.81 -1.25 31.63
N GLY A 179 -5.79 -0.40 31.28
CA GLY A 179 -6.12 0.84 32.02
C GLY A 179 -5.55 2.13 31.40
N ASP A 180 -4.71 2.07 30.37
CA ASP A 180 -4.22 3.23 29.61
C ASP A 180 -4.82 3.21 28.18
N GLY A 181 -6.12 3.42 28.09
CA GLY A 181 -6.87 3.39 26.84
C GLY A 181 -6.43 4.46 25.83
N ASP A 182 -6.13 5.68 26.29
CA ASP A 182 -5.78 6.80 25.41
C ASP A 182 -4.44 6.57 24.68
N THR A 183 -3.40 6.14 25.42
CA THR A 183 -2.12 5.79 24.82
C THR A 183 -2.23 4.61 23.86
N TYR A 184 -3.03 3.60 24.23
CA TYR A 184 -3.28 2.45 23.36
C TYR A 184 -4.01 2.84 22.07
N LEU A 185 -5.08 3.64 22.16
CA LEU A 185 -5.81 4.15 20.98
C LEU A 185 -4.92 5.03 20.07
N ALA A 186 -4.11 5.90 20.68
CA ALA A 186 -3.16 6.71 19.90
C ALA A 186 -2.19 5.83 19.11
N LYS A 187 -1.64 4.78 19.73
CA LYS A 187 -0.77 3.82 19.08
C LYS A 187 -1.49 2.98 18.02
N LEU A 188 -2.72 2.55 18.29
CA LEU A 188 -3.55 1.82 17.34
C LEU A 188 -3.82 2.66 16.10
N LYS A 189 -4.10 3.96 16.32
CA LYS A 189 -4.33 4.93 15.25
C LYS A 189 -3.07 5.14 14.40
N SER A 190 -1.89 5.34 15.00
CA SER A 190 -0.65 5.51 14.23
C SER A 190 -0.29 4.27 13.43
N PHE A 191 -0.65 3.08 13.95
CA PHE A 191 -0.20 1.82 13.36
C PHE A 191 -1.12 1.29 12.26
N TYR A 192 -2.46 1.45 12.35
CA TYR A 192 -3.42 0.84 11.43
C TYR A 192 -4.42 1.80 10.77
N ASN A 193 -4.54 3.06 11.23
CA ASN A 193 -5.41 4.07 10.61
C ASN A 193 -4.69 4.76 9.45
N GLY A 194 -5.26 5.83 8.93
CA GLY A 194 -4.62 6.76 8.01
C GLY A 194 -5.03 6.59 6.55
N TYR A 195 -5.78 5.56 6.19
CA TYR A 195 -6.31 5.44 4.83
C TYR A 195 -7.36 6.51 4.56
N ARG A 196 -7.12 7.32 3.54
CA ARG A 196 -8.00 8.41 3.11
C ARG A 196 -8.25 8.31 1.62
N PHE A 197 -9.53 8.24 1.25
CA PHE A 197 -9.98 7.96 -0.12
C PHE A 197 -10.67 9.16 -0.79
N SER A 198 -10.62 10.35 -0.20
CA SER A 198 -11.22 11.54 -0.76
C SER A 198 -10.58 12.82 -0.22
N GLU A 199 -11.05 13.96 -0.71
CA GLU A 199 -10.67 15.28 -0.20
C GLU A 199 -11.12 15.54 1.24
N LYS A 200 -12.12 14.78 1.76
CA LYS A 200 -12.56 14.88 3.14
C LYS A 200 -11.44 14.45 4.08
N LEU A 201 -11.35 15.14 5.25
CA LEU A 201 -10.46 14.77 6.36
C LEU A 201 -11.01 13.57 7.14
N LEU A 202 -11.38 12.52 6.43
CA LEU A 202 -11.85 11.27 7.00
C LEU A 202 -10.83 10.18 6.72
N THR A 203 -10.27 9.59 7.77
CA THR A 203 -9.37 8.46 7.69
C THR A 203 -10.00 7.22 8.31
N VAL A 204 -9.68 6.06 7.76
CA VAL A 204 -10.19 4.77 8.23
C VAL A 204 -9.05 3.80 8.52
N TYR A 205 -9.35 2.85 9.41
CA TYR A 205 -8.49 1.70 9.68
C TYR A 205 -8.61 0.66 8.58
N ASN A 206 -7.50 -0.01 8.28
CA ASN A 206 -7.53 -1.24 7.48
C ASN A 206 -8.20 -2.34 8.31
N PRO A 207 -9.35 -2.89 7.86
CA PRO A 207 -10.06 -3.92 8.64
C PRO A 207 -9.23 -5.18 8.87
N PHE A 208 -8.43 -5.59 7.88
CA PHE A 208 -7.60 -6.80 7.99
C PHE A 208 -6.54 -6.66 9.08
N GLY A 209 -5.74 -5.58 9.05
CA GLY A 209 -4.71 -5.32 10.06
C GLY A 209 -5.31 -5.18 11.46
N LEU A 210 -6.39 -4.41 11.57
CA LEU A 210 -7.07 -4.14 12.84
C LEU A 210 -7.66 -5.41 13.49
N LEU A 211 -8.41 -6.21 12.71
CA LEU A 211 -9.03 -7.43 13.22
C LEU A 211 -7.99 -8.48 13.64
N HIS A 212 -6.92 -8.62 12.87
CA HIS A 212 -5.79 -9.49 13.25
C HIS A 212 -5.08 -9.00 14.51
N HIS A 213 -4.94 -7.68 14.70
CA HIS A 213 -4.36 -7.12 15.91
C HIS A 213 -5.15 -7.57 17.15
N PHE A 214 -6.48 -7.48 17.13
CA PHE A 214 -7.33 -7.94 18.23
C PHE A 214 -7.26 -9.47 18.40
N ASP A 215 -7.38 -10.24 17.32
CA ASP A 215 -7.30 -11.71 17.35
C ASP A 215 -5.97 -12.22 17.94
N LYS A 216 -4.88 -11.51 17.73
CA LYS A 216 -3.53 -11.86 18.24
C LYS A 216 -3.18 -11.20 19.57
N GLY A 217 -4.17 -10.72 20.33
CA GLY A 217 -3.98 -10.19 21.68
C GLY A 217 -3.23 -8.86 21.73
N GLY A 218 -3.46 -7.98 20.78
CA GLY A 218 -2.97 -6.60 20.80
C GLY A 218 -1.50 -6.41 20.37
N LYS A 219 -0.95 -7.36 19.60
CA LYS A 219 0.42 -7.24 19.07
C LYS A 219 0.46 -6.31 17.86
N PHE A 220 1.29 -5.27 17.92
CA PHE A 220 1.53 -4.35 16.79
C PHE A 220 2.51 -4.99 15.79
N ILE A 221 1.94 -5.62 14.76
CA ILE A 221 2.67 -6.34 13.71
C ILE A 221 2.08 -5.92 12.36
N PRO A 222 2.88 -5.85 11.28
CA PRO A 222 2.39 -5.55 9.92
C PRO A 222 1.62 -6.73 9.33
N TYR A 223 0.39 -6.99 9.79
CA TYR A 223 -0.42 -8.16 9.37
C TYR A 223 -0.82 -8.09 7.91
N TRP A 224 -1.31 -6.92 7.45
CA TRP A 224 -1.71 -6.74 6.07
C TRP A 224 -0.52 -6.88 5.13
N PHE A 225 0.61 -6.27 5.48
CA PHE A 225 1.82 -6.33 4.68
C PHE A 225 2.39 -7.75 4.58
N ALA A 226 2.30 -8.53 5.66
CA ALA A 226 2.75 -9.93 5.69
C ALA A 226 1.89 -10.86 4.82
N SER A 227 0.66 -10.47 4.46
CA SER A 227 -0.23 -11.28 3.62
C SER A 227 0.15 -11.29 2.14
N GLY A 228 0.97 -10.34 1.68
CA GLY A 228 1.43 -10.27 0.30
C GLY A 228 2.67 -9.40 0.14
N THR A 229 3.78 -9.97 -0.30
CA THR A 229 4.99 -9.19 -0.59
C THR A 229 4.81 -8.43 -1.90
N PRO A 230 5.01 -7.11 -1.93
CA PRO A 230 4.80 -6.29 -3.13
C PRO A 230 5.94 -6.41 -4.14
N THR A 231 6.35 -7.65 -4.46
CA THR A 231 7.52 -7.90 -5.33
C THR A 231 7.40 -7.22 -6.69
N PHE A 232 6.19 -7.22 -7.26
CA PHE A 232 5.95 -6.56 -8.54
C PHE A 232 6.03 -5.03 -8.43
N LEU A 233 5.57 -4.44 -7.30
CA LEU A 233 5.67 -3.00 -7.06
C LEU A 233 7.11 -2.55 -6.91
N ILE A 234 7.93 -3.32 -6.21
CA ILE A 234 9.37 -3.04 -6.07
C ILE A 234 10.04 -3.06 -7.44
N LYS A 235 9.76 -4.09 -8.26
CA LYS A 235 10.25 -4.13 -9.65
C LYS A 235 9.79 -2.94 -10.49
N LEU A 236 8.55 -2.50 -10.31
CA LEU A 236 7.99 -1.36 -11.02
C LEU A 236 8.69 -0.03 -10.62
N ILE A 237 8.96 0.15 -9.33
CA ILE A 237 9.73 1.28 -8.79
C ILE A 237 11.15 1.28 -9.39
N GLU A 238 11.82 0.13 -9.42
CA GLU A 238 13.14 -0.03 -10.01
C GLU A 238 13.15 0.30 -11.51
N GLN A 239 12.21 -0.27 -12.27
CA GLN A 239 12.10 -0.05 -13.72
C GLN A 239 11.86 1.41 -14.08
N GLN A 240 11.07 2.12 -13.27
CA GLN A 240 10.73 3.53 -13.47
C GLN A 240 11.73 4.48 -12.79
N LYS A 241 12.75 3.95 -12.11
CA LYS A 241 13.77 4.72 -11.39
C LYS A 241 13.19 5.72 -10.40
N ILE A 242 12.11 5.32 -9.71
CA ILE A 242 11.49 6.16 -8.70
C ILE A 242 12.36 6.13 -7.46
N ASP A 243 12.66 7.31 -6.94
CA ASP A 243 13.33 7.44 -5.66
C ASP A 243 12.34 7.09 -4.54
N ALA A 244 12.49 5.88 -3.99
CA ALA A 244 11.64 5.40 -2.91
C ALA A 244 11.76 6.22 -1.62
N GLY A 245 12.84 7.00 -1.46
CA GLY A 245 13.00 7.96 -0.37
C GLY A 245 12.11 9.20 -0.51
N ASN A 246 11.66 9.52 -1.73
CA ASN A 246 10.82 10.67 -2.03
C ASN A 246 9.33 10.32 -2.25
N LEU A 247 8.90 9.14 -1.81
CA LEU A 247 7.48 8.76 -1.87
C LEU A 247 6.62 9.50 -0.82
N GLU A 248 7.24 9.96 0.27
CA GLU A 248 6.57 10.75 1.30
C GLU A 248 6.36 12.20 0.80
N LYS A 249 5.17 12.76 1.07
CA LYS A 249 4.78 14.14 0.73
C LYS A 249 4.88 14.47 -0.76
N MET A 250 4.62 13.50 -1.62
CA MET A 250 4.60 13.71 -3.06
C MET A 250 3.31 14.43 -3.49
N GLU A 251 3.44 15.55 -4.17
CA GLU A 251 2.30 16.31 -4.70
C GLU A 251 1.93 15.84 -6.11
N LEU A 252 0.63 15.60 -6.32
CA LEU A 252 0.09 15.11 -7.59
C LEU A 252 -1.26 15.77 -7.90
N SER A 253 -1.53 16.01 -9.19
CA SER A 253 -2.87 16.37 -9.65
C SER A 253 -3.82 15.16 -9.68
N ALA A 254 -5.13 15.42 -9.70
CA ALA A 254 -6.16 14.36 -9.79
C ALA A 254 -5.93 13.41 -10.97
N ASP A 255 -5.48 13.92 -12.12
CA ASP A 255 -5.21 13.13 -13.33
C ASP A 255 -4.09 12.09 -13.11
N ALA A 256 -3.20 12.32 -12.14
CA ALA A 256 -2.11 11.39 -11.85
C ALA A 256 -2.59 10.11 -11.16
N PHE A 257 -3.77 10.11 -10.52
CA PHE A 257 -4.38 8.89 -9.95
C PHE A 257 -4.99 7.99 -11.02
N ASP A 258 -5.35 8.55 -12.17
CA ASP A 258 -6.04 7.87 -13.26
C ASP A 258 -5.09 7.40 -14.36
N ASP A 259 -3.79 7.65 -14.21
CA ASP A 259 -2.85 7.59 -15.31
C ASP A 259 -2.37 6.15 -15.62
N TYR A 260 -3.27 5.37 -16.17
CA TYR A 260 -2.92 4.27 -17.05
C TYR A 260 -2.99 4.79 -18.50
N ARG A 261 -1.92 5.44 -18.96
CA ARG A 261 -1.80 5.87 -20.36
C ARG A 261 -1.23 4.75 -21.20
N GLY A 262 -2.10 4.05 -21.90
CA GLY A 262 -1.70 3.04 -22.88
C GLY A 262 -1.16 1.76 -22.25
N ASP A 263 0.05 1.33 -22.64
CA ASP A 263 0.61 0.02 -22.30
C ASP A 263 1.60 0.05 -21.12
N THR A 264 1.59 1.11 -20.29
CA THR A 264 2.58 1.26 -19.21
C THR A 264 1.90 1.58 -17.89
N LEU A 265 1.97 0.64 -16.94
CA LEU A 265 1.65 0.91 -15.53
C LEU A 265 2.62 1.93 -14.96
N ARG A 266 2.08 2.91 -14.23
CA ARG A 266 2.90 3.87 -13.47
C ARG A 266 2.89 3.48 -12.00
N ALA A 267 4.07 3.49 -11.37
CA ALA A 267 4.22 2.98 -10.02
C ALA A 267 3.43 3.79 -8.98
N ILE A 268 3.38 5.12 -9.09
CA ILE A 268 2.71 5.97 -8.08
C ILE A 268 1.20 5.74 -8.03
N PRO A 269 0.45 5.77 -9.15
CA PRO A 269 -0.96 5.39 -9.13
C PRO A 269 -1.21 4.00 -8.56
N VAL A 270 -0.37 3.03 -8.92
CA VAL A 270 -0.50 1.66 -8.43
C VAL A 270 -0.23 1.56 -6.92
N LEU A 271 0.80 2.25 -6.41
CA LEU A 271 1.07 2.32 -4.98
C LEU A 271 -0.10 2.91 -4.19
N TYR A 272 -0.73 3.96 -4.72
CA TYR A 272 -1.92 4.55 -4.11
C TYR A 272 -3.11 3.58 -4.16
N GLN A 273 -3.44 3.06 -5.34
CA GLN A 273 -4.59 2.18 -5.54
C GLN A 273 -4.49 0.87 -4.76
N SER A 274 -3.28 0.34 -4.61
CA SER A 274 -3.01 -0.86 -3.81
C SER A 274 -2.82 -0.60 -2.31
N GLY A 275 -2.98 0.65 -1.85
CA GLY A 275 -2.97 1.00 -0.42
C GLY A 275 -1.60 1.15 0.22
N TYR A 276 -0.52 1.24 -0.58
CA TYR A 276 0.82 1.56 -0.04
C TYR A 276 1.00 3.06 0.18
N LEU A 277 0.31 3.89 -0.60
CA LEU A 277 0.20 5.33 -0.37
C LEU A 277 -1.26 5.70 -0.12
N THR A 278 -1.46 6.85 0.51
CA THR A 278 -2.78 7.44 0.77
C THR A 278 -2.75 8.94 0.53
N ILE A 279 -3.91 9.58 0.47
CA ILE A 279 -4.02 11.03 0.47
C ILE A 279 -3.73 11.54 1.87
N ALA A 280 -2.58 12.18 2.07
CA ALA A 280 -2.23 12.85 3.32
C ALA A 280 -2.91 14.23 3.41
N ASP A 281 -2.90 14.99 2.31
CA ASP A 281 -3.49 16.32 2.24
C ASP A 281 -4.06 16.63 0.85
N TYR A 282 -4.90 17.65 0.78
CA TYR A 282 -5.45 18.20 -0.46
C TYR A 282 -5.50 19.72 -0.36
N ASP A 283 -4.86 20.41 -1.31
CA ASP A 283 -4.92 21.85 -1.44
C ASP A 283 -5.98 22.24 -2.50
N PRO A 284 -7.09 22.87 -2.08
CA PRO A 284 -8.15 23.26 -3.01
C PRO A 284 -7.77 24.43 -3.95
N GLU A 285 -6.74 25.22 -3.60
CA GLU A 285 -6.30 26.34 -4.45
C GLU A 285 -5.48 25.83 -5.64
N SER A 286 -4.52 24.94 -5.40
CA SER A 286 -3.72 24.34 -6.46
C SER A 286 -4.35 23.08 -7.08
N MET A 287 -5.39 22.51 -6.44
CA MET A 287 -6.01 21.23 -6.77
C MET A 287 -5.01 20.08 -6.74
N LEU A 288 -4.03 20.16 -5.85
CA LEU A 288 -3.01 19.13 -5.66
C LEU A 288 -3.31 18.25 -4.44
N TYR A 289 -3.07 16.98 -4.61
CA TYR A 289 -3.08 15.97 -3.53
C TYR A 289 -1.66 15.71 -3.08
N THR A 290 -1.45 15.69 -1.77
CA THR A 290 -0.20 15.20 -1.19
C THR A 290 -0.38 13.75 -0.80
N LEU A 291 0.50 12.87 -1.31
CA LEU A 291 0.53 11.46 -0.93
C LEU A 291 1.57 11.20 0.15
N ASP A 292 1.25 10.25 1.04
CA ASP A 292 2.17 9.73 2.05
C ASP A 292 1.82 8.26 2.38
N TYR A 293 2.64 7.59 3.17
CA TYR A 293 2.26 6.29 3.74
C TYR A 293 1.05 6.45 4.66
N PRO A 294 0.07 5.54 4.62
CA PRO A 294 -1.12 5.66 5.46
C PRO A 294 -0.80 5.56 6.96
N ASN A 295 0.15 4.68 7.33
CA ASN A 295 0.44 4.36 8.72
C ASN A 295 1.78 3.66 8.90
N ASP A 296 2.11 3.36 10.16
CA ASP A 296 3.36 2.70 10.52
C ASP A 296 3.43 1.25 10.04
N GLU A 297 2.30 0.52 9.96
CA GLU A 297 2.26 -0.83 9.41
C GLU A 297 2.84 -0.86 7.99
N VAL A 298 2.31 0.00 7.13
CA VAL A 298 2.70 0.06 5.71
C VAL A 298 4.11 0.60 5.56
N ARG A 299 4.43 1.69 6.28
CA ARG A 299 5.77 2.31 6.23
C ARG A 299 6.85 1.31 6.61
N ILE A 300 6.67 0.60 7.73
CA ILE A 300 7.63 -0.39 8.23
C ILE A 300 7.72 -1.59 7.29
N GLY A 301 6.57 -2.12 6.88
CA GLY A 301 6.51 -3.27 5.98
C GLY A 301 7.18 -2.99 4.64
N PHE A 302 6.86 -1.83 4.03
CA PHE A 302 7.44 -1.42 2.75
C PHE A 302 8.94 -1.15 2.85
N ALA A 303 9.39 -0.49 3.92
CA ALA A 303 10.80 -0.29 4.21
C ALA A 303 11.55 -1.63 4.32
N LYS A 304 11.00 -2.63 5.00
CA LYS A 304 11.58 -3.97 5.07
C LYS A 304 11.68 -4.65 3.71
N ALA A 305 10.64 -4.53 2.88
CA ALA A 305 10.63 -5.11 1.54
C ALA A 305 11.65 -4.46 0.61
N LEU A 306 11.78 -3.12 0.66
CA LEU A 306 12.83 -2.38 -0.06
C LEU A 306 14.22 -2.78 0.43
N SER A 307 14.43 -2.88 1.76
CA SER A 307 15.71 -3.34 2.31
C SER A 307 16.08 -4.74 1.81
N ALA A 308 15.13 -5.68 1.79
CA ALA A 308 15.39 -7.03 1.28
C ALA A 308 15.77 -7.02 -0.21
N ALA A 309 15.07 -6.20 -1.01
CA ALA A 309 15.34 -6.09 -2.45
C ALA A 309 16.70 -5.43 -2.76
N TYR A 310 17.05 -4.38 -2.00
CA TYR A 310 18.24 -3.57 -2.30
C TYR A 310 19.50 -4.00 -1.53
N SER A 311 19.38 -4.50 -0.28
CA SER A 311 20.56 -4.86 0.51
C SER A 311 21.00 -6.31 0.40
N GLY A 312 20.17 -7.21 -0.16
CA GLY A 312 20.44 -8.64 -0.18
C GLY A 312 20.45 -9.31 1.20
N VAL A 313 20.11 -8.59 2.28
CA VAL A 313 19.96 -9.15 3.63
C VAL A 313 18.63 -9.87 3.73
N GLU A 314 18.65 -11.14 4.12
CA GLU A 314 17.44 -11.95 4.29
C GLU A 314 16.46 -11.28 5.25
N PHE A 315 15.19 -11.24 4.86
CA PHE A 315 14.10 -10.58 5.59
C PHE A 315 14.03 -11.01 7.07
N GLU A 316 14.25 -12.32 7.35
CA GLU A 316 14.19 -12.88 8.70
C GLU A 316 15.30 -12.33 9.60
N ARG A 317 16.44 -11.96 9.04
CA ARG A 317 17.59 -11.43 9.80
C ARG A 317 17.50 -9.95 10.06
N GLN A 318 16.75 -9.20 9.25
CA GLN A 318 16.67 -7.74 9.37
C GLN A 318 16.10 -7.29 10.70
N GLY A 319 15.02 -7.91 11.18
CA GLY A 319 14.38 -7.55 12.45
C GLY A 319 15.30 -7.72 13.66
N ALA A 320 16.06 -8.81 13.70
CA ALA A 320 17.02 -9.06 14.78
C ALA A 320 18.18 -8.05 14.75
N LEU A 321 18.66 -7.70 13.56
CA LEU A 321 19.75 -6.74 13.39
C LEU A 321 19.33 -5.32 13.77
N VAL A 322 18.12 -4.90 13.34
CA VAL A 322 17.54 -3.59 13.71
C VAL A 322 17.32 -3.48 15.24
N ASN A 323 16.80 -4.53 15.88
CA ASN A 323 16.65 -4.55 17.34
C ASN A 323 18.01 -4.47 18.05
N LYS A 324 19.04 -5.12 17.51
CA LYS A 324 20.41 -5.01 18.04
C LYS A 324 20.94 -3.58 17.91
N MET A 325 20.75 -2.95 16.75
CA MET A 325 21.13 -1.55 16.53
C MET A 325 20.39 -0.59 17.45
N HIS A 326 19.09 -0.79 17.69
CA HIS A 326 18.34 0.01 18.67
C HIS A 326 18.96 -0.07 20.08
N LYS A 327 19.31 -1.29 20.54
CA LYS A 327 19.96 -1.47 21.85
C LYS A 327 21.32 -0.77 21.93
N MET A 328 22.10 -0.79 20.84
CA MET A 328 23.37 -0.07 20.76
C MET A 328 23.18 1.45 20.88
N LEU A 329 22.19 2.01 20.16
CA LEU A 329 21.84 3.43 20.27
C LEU A 329 21.36 3.79 21.67
N ALA A 330 20.51 2.98 22.29
CA ALA A 330 20.02 3.21 23.64
C ALA A 330 21.15 3.16 24.72
N ALA A 331 22.21 2.40 24.45
CA ALA A 331 23.39 2.29 25.30
C ALA A 331 24.50 3.32 25.01
N GLY A 332 24.34 4.15 23.93
CA GLY A 332 25.40 5.10 23.54
C GLY A 332 26.56 4.46 22.77
N GLU A 333 26.41 3.24 22.30
CA GLU A 333 27.43 2.46 21.57
C GLU A 333 27.48 2.85 20.09
N THR A 334 27.83 4.10 19.77
CA THR A 334 27.75 4.69 18.44
C THR A 334 28.63 3.97 17.42
N ASP A 335 29.86 3.60 17.78
CA ASP A 335 30.77 2.87 16.88
C ASP A 335 30.21 1.49 16.52
N ASN A 336 29.67 0.75 17.50
CA ASN A 336 29.03 -0.55 17.28
C ASN A 336 27.80 -0.43 16.39
N PHE A 337 27.02 0.65 16.52
CA PHE A 337 25.88 0.95 15.67
C PHE A 337 26.32 1.15 14.22
N VAL A 338 27.34 1.97 13.95
CA VAL A 338 27.84 2.20 12.58
C VAL A 338 28.40 0.92 11.97
N GLU A 339 29.14 0.12 12.74
CA GLU A 339 29.60 -1.20 12.27
C GLU A 339 28.43 -2.13 11.94
N ALA A 340 27.34 -2.08 12.69
CA ALA A 340 26.14 -2.89 12.44
C ALA A 340 25.35 -2.45 11.19
N LEU A 341 25.58 -1.28 10.64
CA LEU A 341 25.01 -0.82 9.36
C LEU A 341 25.71 -1.47 8.15
N LYS A 342 26.99 -1.79 8.24
CA LYS A 342 27.81 -2.26 7.11
C LYS A 342 27.25 -3.51 6.40
N PRO A 343 26.68 -4.52 7.08
CA PRO A 343 26.08 -5.68 6.41
C PRO A 343 24.98 -5.34 5.42
N PHE A 344 24.21 -4.28 5.64
CA PHE A 344 23.15 -3.84 4.73
C PHE A 344 23.70 -3.32 3.40
N TYR A 345 24.93 -2.83 3.38
CA TYR A 345 25.59 -2.32 2.18
C TYR A 345 26.42 -3.37 1.44
N ASN A 346 26.92 -4.40 2.15
CA ASN A 346 27.73 -5.48 1.55
C ASN A 346 26.96 -6.31 0.51
N GLY A 347 25.64 -6.40 0.64
CA GLY A 347 24.80 -7.23 -0.20
C GLY A 347 24.22 -6.53 -1.43
N ILE A 348 24.50 -5.24 -1.65
CA ILE A 348 23.87 -4.47 -2.73
C ILE A 348 24.35 -4.99 -4.10
N PRO A 349 23.47 -5.53 -4.97
CA PRO A 349 23.84 -5.95 -6.32
C PRO A 349 24.37 -4.80 -7.16
N PHE A 350 25.35 -5.11 -8.04
CA PHE A 350 26.01 -4.09 -8.88
C PHE A 350 25.05 -3.33 -9.78
N ASP A 351 24.08 -4.03 -10.35
CA ASP A 351 23.07 -3.46 -11.25
C ASP A 351 22.11 -2.50 -10.53
N ILE A 352 21.87 -2.66 -9.24
CA ILE A 352 21.07 -1.73 -8.43
C ILE A 352 21.85 -0.43 -8.21
N LEU A 353 23.13 -0.53 -7.86
CA LEU A 353 24.00 0.64 -7.69
C LEU A 353 24.12 1.48 -8.96
N SER A 354 24.06 0.85 -10.14
CA SER A 354 24.10 1.55 -11.42
C SER A 354 22.76 2.19 -11.83
N ARG A 355 21.65 1.73 -11.26
CA ARG A 355 20.29 2.16 -11.61
C ARG A 355 19.71 3.20 -10.65
N VAL A 356 20.13 3.21 -9.39
CA VAL A 356 19.61 4.10 -8.34
C VAL A 356 20.72 5.02 -7.85
N GLU A 357 20.66 6.29 -8.25
CA GLU A 357 21.70 7.29 -7.99
C GLU A 357 21.98 7.48 -6.49
N ASN A 358 20.95 7.30 -5.64
CA ASN A 358 21.01 7.50 -4.19
C ASN A 358 20.79 6.20 -3.38
N CYS A 359 21.19 5.06 -3.92
CA CYS A 359 20.95 3.74 -3.30
C CYS A 359 21.46 3.65 -1.85
N TYR A 360 22.60 4.26 -1.54
CA TYR A 360 23.14 4.27 -0.16
C TYR A 360 22.27 5.05 0.81
N GLN A 361 21.77 6.21 0.38
CA GLN A 361 20.86 7.04 1.18
C GLN A 361 19.52 6.32 1.37
N LEU A 362 19.01 5.67 0.33
CA LEU A 362 17.78 4.89 0.41
C LEU A 362 17.89 3.76 1.42
N ILE A 363 18.96 2.98 1.40
CA ILE A 363 19.16 1.88 2.36
C ILE A 363 19.25 2.43 3.79
N PHE A 364 19.99 3.52 3.99
CA PHE A 364 20.05 4.15 5.28
C PHE A 364 18.68 4.63 5.74
N TYR A 365 17.95 5.34 4.88
CA TYR A 365 16.58 5.76 5.12
C TYR A 365 15.70 4.60 5.59
N VAL A 366 15.74 3.49 4.88
CA VAL A 366 14.98 2.28 5.21
C VAL A 366 15.36 1.74 6.59
N ILE A 367 16.67 1.63 6.91
CA ILE A 367 17.14 1.15 8.21
C ILE A 367 16.66 2.07 9.33
N VAL A 368 16.75 3.38 9.14
CA VAL A 368 16.33 4.37 10.12
C VAL A 368 14.81 4.31 10.34
N ARG A 369 14.03 4.13 9.28
CA ARG A 369 12.59 3.91 9.39
C ARG A 369 12.25 2.61 10.13
N MET A 370 13.00 1.55 9.93
CA MET A 370 12.85 0.32 10.71
C MET A 370 13.19 0.52 12.20
N LEU A 371 14.17 1.35 12.52
CA LEU A 371 14.50 1.76 13.90
C LEU A 371 13.36 2.56 14.55
N GLY A 372 12.54 3.25 13.78
CA GLY A 372 11.35 3.97 14.24
C GLY A 372 10.32 3.12 14.99
N ILE A 373 10.39 1.78 14.88
CA ILE A 373 9.59 0.84 15.70
C ILE A 373 9.97 0.95 17.20
N TYR A 374 11.23 1.27 17.47
CA TYR A 374 11.81 1.25 18.81
C TYR A 374 12.21 2.64 19.32
N SER A 375 12.33 3.62 18.43
CA SER A 375 12.89 4.94 18.69
C SER A 375 12.10 6.01 17.96
N ARG A 376 12.05 7.23 18.50
CA ARG A 376 11.53 8.37 17.73
C ARG A 376 12.54 8.73 16.65
N VAL A 377 12.07 8.78 15.40
CA VAL A 377 12.93 9.02 14.24
C VAL A 377 12.34 10.12 13.39
N GLU A 378 13.14 11.12 13.08
CA GLU A 378 12.85 12.14 12.07
C GLU A 378 13.86 11.98 10.92
N VAL A 379 13.38 11.88 9.70
CA VAL A 379 14.22 11.78 8.51
C VAL A 379 13.81 12.87 7.53
N HIS A 380 14.77 13.64 7.07
CA HIS A 380 14.57 14.70 6.12
C HIS A 380 15.30 14.39 4.82
N THR A 381 14.58 14.45 3.70
CA THR A 381 15.11 14.13 2.36
C THR A 381 15.35 15.35 1.48
N ALA A 382 15.02 16.56 1.97
CA ALA A 382 15.16 17.79 1.20
C ALA A 382 16.56 18.43 1.36
N VAL A 383 17.02 19.13 0.32
CA VAL A 383 18.27 19.87 0.35
C VAL A 383 18.24 20.93 1.47
N GLY A 384 19.15 20.80 2.45
CA GLY A 384 19.30 21.74 3.56
C GLY A 384 18.79 21.27 4.92
N SER A 385 18.34 20.03 5.05
CA SER A 385 18.00 19.39 6.31
C SER A 385 18.99 18.26 6.66
N VAL A 386 19.08 17.90 7.96
CA VAL A 386 19.87 16.72 8.40
C VAL A 386 19.26 15.44 7.86
N ASP A 387 20.11 14.45 7.53
CA ASP A 387 19.62 13.20 6.95
C ASP A 387 18.77 12.38 7.92
N ALA A 388 19.14 12.33 9.22
CA ALA A 388 18.29 11.71 10.22
C ALA A 388 18.54 12.24 11.63
N VAL A 389 17.46 12.21 12.44
CA VAL A 389 17.54 12.35 13.90
C VAL A 389 16.89 11.13 14.54
N ILE A 390 17.60 10.49 15.49
CA ILE A 390 17.12 9.31 16.20
C ILE A 390 17.16 9.57 17.71
N GLU A 391 16.01 9.56 18.38
CA GLU A 391 15.93 9.60 19.83
C GLU A 391 15.83 8.17 20.39
N SER A 392 16.82 7.74 21.15
CA SER A 392 16.85 6.40 21.75
C SER A 392 17.44 6.44 23.16
N GLY A 393 16.68 6.01 24.16
CA GLY A 393 17.09 6.08 25.56
C GLY A 393 17.39 7.51 26.01
N GLU A 394 18.58 7.71 26.58
CA GLU A 394 19.09 9.02 27.03
C GLU A 394 19.77 9.83 25.91
N TYR A 395 19.76 9.36 24.67
CA TYR A 395 20.52 9.94 23.57
C TYR A 395 19.62 10.49 22.48
N VAL A 396 20.11 11.55 21.81
CA VAL A 396 19.61 12.07 20.53
C VAL A 396 20.76 12.04 19.55
N TYR A 397 20.64 11.25 18.50
CA TYR A 397 21.64 11.16 17.44
C TYR A 397 21.22 12.04 16.28
N VAL A 398 22.09 12.98 15.89
CA VAL A 398 21.95 13.83 14.69
C VAL A 398 22.94 13.32 13.67
N ILE A 399 22.45 12.76 12.58
CA ILE A 399 23.24 11.98 11.62
C ILE A 399 23.22 12.64 10.24
N GLU A 400 24.39 12.82 9.66
CA GLU A 400 24.58 13.34 8.31
C GLU A 400 25.52 12.41 7.51
N PHE A 401 25.20 12.18 6.24
CA PHE A 401 25.97 11.33 5.32
C PHE A 401 26.64 12.14 4.22
N LYS A 402 27.81 11.70 3.80
CA LYS A 402 28.49 12.20 2.60
C LYS A 402 28.88 11.06 1.69
N LEU A 403 28.49 11.16 0.42
CA LEU A 403 28.83 10.21 -0.62
C LEU A 403 30.08 10.60 -1.42
N ASN A 404 30.35 11.91 -1.55
CA ASN A 404 31.44 12.48 -2.32
C ASN A 404 32.32 13.42 -1.48
N ASP A 405 32.19 13.37 -0.18
CA ASP A 405 32.89 14.22 0.77
C ASP A 405 33.19 13.44 2.06
N THR A 406 33.89 14.04 2.99
CA THR A 406 34.43 13.38 4.20
C THR A 406 33.42 13.32 5.36
N ALA A 407 33.65 12.42 6.31
CA ALA A 407 32.88 12.35 7.54
C ALA A 407 33.00 13.64 8.37
N GLU A 408 34.15 14.32 8.31
CA GLU A 408 34.37 15.63 8.93
C GLU A 408 33.51 16.72 8.28
N ALA A 409 33.34 16.70 6.96
CA ALA A 409 32.44 17.63 6.26
C ALA A 409 30.97 17.40 6.63
N ALA A 410 30.57 16.14 6.84
CA ALA A 410 29.25 15.82 7.38
C ALA A 410 29.04 16.40 8.77
N LEU A 411 29.99 16.23 9.68
CA LEU A 411 29.93 16.77 11.03
C LEU A 411 29.89 18.31 11.02
N ALA A 412 30.71 18.95 10.19
CA ALA A 412 30.74 20.39 10.03
C ALA A 412 29.39 20.94 9.48
N GLN A 413 28.68 20.17 8.65
CA GLN A 413 27.35 20.56 8.19
C GLN A 413 26.33 20.53 9.34
N ILE A 414 26.35 19.51 10.21
CA ILE A 414 25.49 19.44 11.39
C ILE A 414 25.70 20.69 12.26
N ASP A 415 26.96 21.09 12.47
CA ASP A 415 27.31 22.25 13.27
C ASP A 415 26.90 23.58 12.62
N SER A 416 27.17 23.74 11.32
CA SER A 416 26.89 24.98 10.58
C SER A 416 25.42 25.30 10.40
N LYS A 417 24.57 24.29 10.46
CA LYS A 417 23.11 24.37 10.28
C LYS A 417 22.35 24.36 11.62
N ASP A 418 23.06 24.27 12.75
CA ASP A 418 22.47 24.26 14.10
C ASP A 418 21.38 23.20 14.31
N TYR A 419 21.45 22.07 13.59
CA TYR A 419 20.43 21.00 13.65
C TYR A 419 20.24 20.41 15.06
N ALA A 420 21.28 20.47 15.90
CA ALA A 420 21.26 19.97 17.26
C ALA A 420 20.51 20.90 18.23
N LEU A 421 20.38 22.22 17.93
CA LEU A 421 19.78 23.21 18.85
C LEU A 421 18.32 22.92 19.20
N SER A 422 17.57 22.36 18.26
CA SER A 422 16.16 22.01 18.47
C SER A 422 15.96 20.95 19.56
N TYR A 423 17.01 20.22 19.91
CA TYR A 423 16.99 19.12 20.89
C TYR A 423 17.74 19.49 22.18
N ASP A 424 18.38 20.67 22.22
CA ASP A 424 19.07 21.19 23.40
C ASP A 424 18.03 21.58 24.47
N GLY A 425 18.23 21.13 25.69
CA GLY A 425 17.29 21.38 26.79
C GLY A 425 16.33 20.24 27.13
N ASN A 426 16.28 19.17 26.37
CA ASN A 426 15.44 17.99 26.64
C ASN A 426 16.01 17.01 27.69
N GLY A 427 17.14 17.35 28.31
CA GLY A 427 17.83 16.50 29.29
C GLY A 427 18.50 15.26 28.71
N LYS A 428 18.51 15.10 27.38
CA LYS A 428 19.16 14.00 26.66
C LYS A 428 20.57 14.41 26.19
N LYS A 429 21.43 13.42 26.02
CA LYS A 429 22.76 13.60 25.45
C LYS A 429 22.70 13.65 23.93
N ILE A 430 23.13 14.74 23.33
CA ILE A 430 23.19 14.90 21.88
C ILE A 430 24.51 14.30 21.38
N VAL A 431 24.40 13.42 20.37
CA VAL A 431 25.53 12.80 19.67
C VAL A 431 25.43 13.20 18.21
N LYS A 432 26.43 13.91 17.70
CA LYS A 432 26.55 14.28 16.30
C LYS A 432 27.37 13.22 15.58
N LEU A 433 26.87 12.72 14.47
CA LEU A 433 27.47 11.60 13.72
C LEU A 433 27.59 11.93 12.24
N GLY A 434 28.80 12.20 11.79
CA GLY A 434 29.12 12.33 10.37
C GLY A 434 29.60 10.99 9.79
N ILE A 435 29.00 10.54 8.70
CA ILE A 435 29.34 9.25 8.05
C ILE A 435 29.72 9.49 6.59
N GLU A 436 30.83 8.89 6.17
CA GLU A 436 31.33 8.88 4.80
C GLU A 436 31.07 7.52 4.15
N PHE A 437 30.52 7.53 2.94
CA PHE A 437 30.42 6.35 2.08
C PHE A 437 31.63 6.26 1.14
N ASP A 438 32.33 5.12 1.19
CA ASP A 438 33.41 4.78 0.29
C ASP A 438 32.83 4.09 -0.98
N LYS A 439 32.85 4.82 -2.10
CA LYS A 439 32.35 4.33 -3.38
C LYS A 439 33.12 3.12 -3.94
N GLU A 440 34.42 3.04 -3.66
CA GLU A 440 35.23 1.92 -4.14
C GLU A 440 34.91 0.65 -3.38
N LYS A 441 34.78 0.77 -2.05
CA LYS A 441 34.38 -0.34 -1.18
C LYS A 441 32.89 -0.59 -1.20
N ARG A 442 32.10 0.37 -1.70
CA ARG A 442 30.62 0.31 -1.75
C ARG A 442 30.00 0.09 -0.38
N ASN A 443 30.56 0.74 0.63
CA ASN A 443 30.16 0.60 2.01
C ASN A 443 30.51 1.85 2.81
N ILE A 444 30.13 1.86 4.08
CA ILE A 444 30.58 2.88 5.04
C ILE A 444 32.10 2.81 5.14
N GLY A 445 32.75 3.93 4.84
CA GLY A 445 34.19 4.09 4.90
C GLY A 445 34.63 4.55 6.30
N ARG A 446 34.40 5.81 6.59
CA ARG A 446 34.79 6.47 7.83
C ARG A 446 33.60 7.17 8.48
N TRP A 447 33.67 7.34 9.81
CA TRP A 447 32.71 8.16 10.56
C TRP A 447 33.42 8.94 11.65
N VAL A 448 32.81 10.05 12.05
CA VAL A 448 33.30 10.93 13.12
C VAL A 448 32.12 11.24 14.05
N ILE A 449 32.41 11.16 15.37
CA ILE A 449 31.47 11.45 16.46
C ILE A 449 31.85 12.77 17.08
N GLY A 450 30.86 13.70 17.25
CA GLY A 450 31.03 15.02 17.85
C GLY A 450 30.08 15.28 19.03
#